data_0b10708730703ed6d4a59387c1809d1d
#
_entry.id   0b10708730703ed6d4a59387c1809d1d
#
_cell.length_a   1.000
_cell.length_b   1.000
_cell.length_c   1.000
_cell.angle_alpha   90.00
_cell.angle_beta   90.00
_cell.angle_gamma   90.00
#
_symmetry.space_group_name_H-M   'P 1'
#
loop_
_entity.id
_entity.type
_entity.pdbx_description
1 polymer ?
#
loop_
_entity_poly.entity_id
_entity_poly.type
_entity_poly.pdbx_seq_one_letter_code
_entity_poly.pdbx_strand_id
1 'polypeptide(L)'
;MSGSKRRSPGTPRLPRRRAGVPLPLLLPALVGLVFLVLPLVALLVRAPWRSLPDQLTSVAVWQALRLSLITATAATAVALVLGVPLAWLLARARFPGRRLLRALVTLPLVLPPVVGGVALLLALGRNGIVGRWLDSAFGVTLPFTTAGVVVAEAFVAMPFLVISVEGTLRAADPRYEEAATTLGASRFTAFRRVTLPMVAPGVAAGAVLAWARALGEFGATITFAGNFPGRTQTMPLSVYLALQNDPAAAIALSLVLLAVSIAVLAGLRDRWMAAS
;
A
#
# COMPACT_ATOMS: atom_id res chain seq x y z
N MET A 1 -1.72 -44.13 61.63
CA MET A 1 -0.96 -43.00 61.05
C MET A 1 -1.90 -42.25 60.15
N SER A 2 -2.43 -41.13 60.68
CA SER A 2 -3.46 -40.31 60.00
C SER A 2 -2.81 -39.20 59.14
N GLY A 3 -2.94 -39.28 57.82
CA GLY A 3 -2.40 -38.30 56.84
C GLY A 3 -3.36 -37.12 56.69
N SER A 4 -3.06 -36.02 57.35
CA SER A 4 -3.76 -34.72 57.22
C SER A 4 -3.47 -34.12 55.81
N LYS A 5 -4.46 -34.16 54.92
CA LYS A 5 -4.42 -33.40 53.63
C LYS A 5 -4.61 -31.89 53.91
N ARG A 6 -3.53 -31.15 53.92
CA ARG A 6 -3.58 -29.69 53.92
C ARG A 6 -4.24 -29.19 52.62
N ARG A 7 -5.45 -28.61 52.73
CA ARG A 7 -6.11 -27.85 51.65
C ARG A 7 -5.35 -26.53 51.47
N SER A 8 -4.80 -26.34 50.29
CA SER A 8 -4.23 -25.04 49.87
C SER A 8 -5.36 -23.98 49.82
N PRO A 9 -5.15 -22.81 50.39
CA PRO A 9 -6.13 -21.72 50.30
C PRO A 9 -6.26 -21.25 48.87
N GLY A 10 -7.50 -21.28 48.32
CA GLY A 10 -7.81 -20.78 47.01
C GLY A 10 -7.50 -19.29 46.90
N THR A 11 -6.67 -18.91 45.94
CA THR A 11 -6.40 -17.51 45.60
C THR A 11 -7.70 -16.79 45.25
N PRO A 12 -8.02 -15.66 45.88
CA PRO A 12 -9.23 -14.92 45.54
C PRO A 12 -9.11 -14.38 44.10
N ARG A 13 -10.05 -14.81 43.23
CA ARG A 13 -10.19 -14.24 41.89
C ARG A 13 -10.69 -12.81 42.04
N LEU A 14 -9.77 -11.85 41.85
CA LEU A 14 -10.15 -10.44 41.78
C LEU A 14 -11.15 -10.26 40.61
N PRO A 15 -12.28 -9.55 40.85
CA PRO A 15 -13.23 -9.28 39.77
C PRO A 15 -12.52 -8.45 38.70
N ARG A 16 -12.52 -8.94 37.44
CA ARG A 16 -12.08 -8.15 36.26
C ARG A 16 -12.99 -6.93 36.21
N ARG A 17 -12.53 -5.80 36.75
CA ARG A 17 -13.12 -4.49 36.49
C ARG A 17 -13.11 -4.31 35.01
N ARG A 18 -14.27 -4.29 34.36
CA ARG A 18 -14.40 -3.73 32.98
C ARG A 18 -13.93 -2.30 33.09
N ALA A 19 -12.74 -2.01 32.57
CA ALA A 19 -12.23 -0.66 32.48
C ALA A 19 -13.19 0.11 31.60
N GLY A 20 -14.04 0.94 32.18
CA GLY A 20 -14.90 1.86 31.46
C GLY A 20 -13.99 2.79 30.64
N VAL A 21 -14.39 3.08 29.40
CA VAL A 21 -13.64 4.02 28.56
C VAL A 21 -13.63 5.39 29.26
N PRO A 22 -12.47 6.00 29.48
CA PRO A 22 -12.41 7.32 30.12
C PRO A 22 -13.19 8.34 29.30
N LEU A 23 -14.19 8.98 29.93
CA LEU A 23 -15.06 9.96 29.28
C LEU A 23 -14.31 11.06 28.51
N PRO A 24 -13.14 11.58 29.00
CA PRO A 24 -12.34 12.56 28.26
C PRO A 24 -11.79 12.08 26.92
N LEU A 25 -11.62 10.76 26.73
CA LEU A 25 -11.15 10.19 25.47
C LEU A 25 -12.27 9.88 24.49
N LEU A 26 -13.50 9.72 25.00
CA LEU A 26 -14.65 9.35 24.17
C LEU A 26 -15.06 10.47 23.22
N LEU A 27 -15.09 11.71 23.71
CA LEU A 27 -15.51 12.87 22.91
C LEU A 27 -14.57 13.11 21.70
N PRO A 28 -13.23 13.24 21.86
CA PRO A 28 -12.34 13.40 20.72
C PRO A 28 -12.34 12.18 19.80
N ALA A 29 -12.53 10.96 20.33
CA ALA A 29 -12.66 9.75 19.50
C ALA A 29 -13.91 9.77 18.62
N LEU A 30 -15.07 10.21 19.16
CA LEU A 30 -16.30 10.36 18.40
C LEU A 30 -16.17 11.46 17.34
N VAL A 31 -15.59 12.61 17.69
CA VAL A 31 -15.33 13.69 16.73
C VAL A 31 -14.43 13.20 15.60
N GLY A 32 -13.35 12.47 15.91
CA GLY A 32 -12.46 11.87 14.92
C GLY A 32 -13.20 10.86 14.02
N LEU A 33 -14.05 10.02 14.61
CA LEU A 33 -14.87 9.08 13.84
C LEU A 33 -15.83 9.79 12.89
N VAL A 34 -16.56 10.79 13.40
CA VAL A 34 -17.48 11.59 12.58
C VAL A 34 -16.72 12.31 11.46
N PHE A 35 -15.57 12.91 11.74
CA PHE A 35 -14.73 13.56 10.74
C PHE A 35 -14.31 12.63 9.60
N LEU A 36 -13.97 11.37 9.92
CA LEU A 36 -13.59 10.37 8.92
C LEU A 36 -14.78 9.81 8.14
N VAL A 37 -15.92 9.61 8.80
CA VAL A 37 -17.10 8.97 8.18
C VAL A 37 -17.96 9.97 7.41
N LEU A 38 -18.02 11.22 7.84
CA LEU A 38 -18.87 12.26 7.24
C LEU A 38 -18.66 12.44 5.72
N PRO A 39 -17.42 12.54 5.19
CA PRO A 39 -17.22 12.65 3.74
C PRO A 39 -17.72 11.44 2.97
N LEU A 40 -17.56 10.22 3.53
CA LEU A 40 -18.02 8.98 2.89
C LEU A 40 -19.55 8.92 2.86
N VAL A 41 -20.20 9.32 3.95
CA VAL A 41 -21.67 9.43 4.01
C VAL A 41 -22.16 10.49 3.02
N ALA A 42 -21.49 11.64 2.95
CA ALA A 42 -21.85 12.71 2.00
C ALA A 42 -21.77 12.22 0.54
N LEU A 43 -20.76 11.42 0.21
CA LEU A 43 -20.62 10.80 -1.11
C LEU A 43 -21.82 9.89 -1.43
N LEU A 44 -22.24 9.04 -0.48
CA LEU A 44 -23.38 8.14 -0.63
C LEU A 44 -24.71 8.89 -0.73
N VAL A 45 -24.91 9.93 0.08
CA VAL A 45 -26.15 10.74 0.10
C VAL A 45 -26.28 11.56 -1.19
N ARG A 46 -25.16 12.07 -1.72
CA ARG A 46 -25.14 12.88 -2.94
C ARG A 46 -25.02 12.04 -4.22
N ALA A 47 -24.99 10.73 -4.10
CA ALA A 47 -24.86 9.81 -5.24
C ALA A 47 -26.05 9.97 -6.21
N PRO A 48 -25.80 10.03 -7.52
CA PRO A 48 -26.82 10.10 -8.54
C PRO A 48 -27.40 8.71 -8.82
N TRP A 49 -28.10 8.11 -7.86
CA TRP A 49 -28.56 6.71 -7.88
C TRP A 49 -29.36 6.34 -9.14
N ARG A 50 -30.09 7.31 -9.71
CA ARG A 50 -30.92 7.07 -10.91
C ARG A 50 -30.11 6.91 -12.19
N SER A 51 -29.02 7.67 -12.34
CA SER A 51 -28.12 7.63 -13.52
C SER A 51 -26.88 6.79 -13.28
N LEU A 52 -26.69 6.23 -12.09
CA LEU A 52 -25.53 5.41 -11.74
C LEU A 52 -25.35 4.21 -12.68
N PRO A 53 -26.40 3.42 -13.03
CA PRO A 53 -26.22 2.28 -13.95
C PRO A 53 -25.70 2.71 -15.32
N ASP A 54 -26.22 3.80 -15.90
CA ASP A 54 -25.79 4.29 -17.21
C ASP A 54 -24.33 4.77 -17.20
N GLN A 55 -23.93 5.42 -16.11
CA GLN A 55 -22.55 5.87 -15.95
C GLN A 55 -21.58 4.70 -15.76
N LEU A 56 -21.97 3.68 -15.00
CA LEU A 56 -21.15 2.49 -14.77
C LEU A 56 -20.96 1.62 -16.02
N THR A 57 -21.88 1.67 -16.97
CA THR A 57 -21.78 0.94 -18.24
C THR A 57 -20.97 1.68 -19.30
N SER A 58 -20.52 2.92 -19.03
CA SER A 58 -19.73 3.68 -20.00
C SER A 58 -18.37 3.03 -20.27
N VAL A 59 -17.97 3.02 -21.53
CA VAL A 59 -16.67 2.48 -21.97
C VAL A 59 -15.51 3.17 -21.28
N ALA A 60 -15.61 4.49 -21.06
CA ALA A 60 -14.58 5.28 -20.40
C ALA A 60 -14.33 4.84 -18.95
N VAL A 61 -15.41 4.56 -18.19
CA VAL A 61 -15.31 4.06 -16.80
C VAL A 61 -14.63 2.70 -16.76
N TRP A 62 -15.04 1.78 -17.62
CA TRP A 62 -14.41 0.45 -17.68
C TRP A 62 -12.94 0.50 -18.09
N GLN A 63 -12.57 1.34 -19.05
CA GLN A 63 -11.17 1.54 -19.44
C GLN A 63 -10.34 2.08 -18.28
N ALA A 64 -10.81 3.12 -17.59
CA ALA A 64 -10.11 3.71 -16.46
C ALA A 64 -9.99 2.73 -15.27
N LEU A 65 -11.06 1.99 -14.95
CA LEU A 65 -11.06 0.98 -13.89
C LEU A 65 -10.08 -0.16 -14.20
N ARG A 66 -10.18 -0.74 -15.40
CA ARG A 66 -9.30 -1.81 -15.85
C ARG A 66 -7.83 -1.35 -15.81
N LEU A 67 -7.56 -0.15 -16.32
CA LEU A 67 -6.22 0.42 -16.31
C LEU A 67 -5.70 0.56 -14.88
N SER A 68 -6.46 1.18 -13.98
CA SER A 68 -6.08 1.34 -12.56
C SER A 68 -5.79 0.01 -11.89
N LEU A 69 -6.61 -1.02 -12.09
CA LEU A 69 -6.39 -2.34 -11.49
C LEU A 69 -5.12 -3.00 -12.03
N ILE A 70 -4.89 -2.92 -13.33
CA ILE A 70 -3.70 -3.49 -13.97
C ILE A 70 -2.44 -2.76 -13.50
N THR A 71 -2.44 -1.41 -13.53
CA THR A 71 -1.25 -0.63 -13.18
C THR A 71 -0.93 -0.71 -11.70
N ALA A 72 -1.93 -0.62 -10.80
CA ALA A 72 -1.72 -0.80 -9.36
C ALA A 72 -1.20 -2.20 -9.00
N THR A 73 -1.69 -3.24 -9.68
CA THR A 73 -1.21 -4.61 -9.49
C THR A 73 0.22 -4.78 -10.01
N ALA A 74 0.53 -4.24 -11.19
CA ALA A 74 1.88 -4.26 -11.74
C ALA A 74 2.86 -3.43 -10.90
N ALA A 75 2.46 -2.25 -10.43
CA ALA A 75 3.25 -1.41 -9.53
C ALA A 75 3.55 -2.12 -8.20
N THR A 76 2.56 -2.83 -7.65
CA THR A 76 2.74 -3.66 -6.45
C THR A 76 3.69 -4.82 -6.69
N ALA A 77 3.60 -5.48 -7.86
CA ALA A 77 4.54 -6.54 -8.22
C ALA A 77 5.98 -6.01 -8.33
N VAL A 78 6.17 -4.83 -8.96
CA VAL A 78 7.47 -4.14 -8.99
C VAL A 78 7.95 -3.80 -7.57
N ALA A 79 7.06 -3.26 -6.74
CA ALA A 79 7.39 -2.96 -5.35
C ALA A 79 7.77 -4.21 -4.55
N LEU A 80 7.11 -5.36 -4.77
CA LEU A 80 7.47 -6.63 -4.12
C LEU A 80 8.86 -7.12 -4.56
N VAL A 81 9.12 -7.13 -5.86
CA VAL A 81 10.39 -7.63 -6.42
C VAL A 81 11.58 -6.79 -5.96
N LEU A 82 11.44 -5.47 -5.93
CA LEU A 82 12.51 -4.54 -5.56
C LEU A 82 12.51 -4.19 -4.07
N GLY A 83 11.33 -4.00 -3.48
CA GLY A 83 11.16 -3.51 -2.12
C GLY A 83 11.42 -4.57 -1.05
N VAL A 84 11.07 -5.85 -1.28
CA VAL A 84 11.35 -6.91 -0.29
C VAL A 84 12.85 -7.13 -0.08
N PRO A 85 13.70 -7.25 -1.13
CA PRO A 85 15.14 -7.31 -0.95
C PRO A 85 15.70 -6.03 -0.29
N LEU A 86 15.19 -4.87 -0.65
CA LEU A 86 15.60 -3.59 -0.06
C LEU A 86 15.24 -3.52 1.43
N ALA A 87 14.04 -3.97 1.82
CA ALA A 87 13.61 -4.07 3.21
C ALA A 87 14.49 -5.04 4.01
N TRP A 88 14.84 -6.19 3.42
CA TRP A 88 15.75 -7.15 4.02
C TRP A 88 17.14 -6.54 4.25
N LEU A 89 17.69 -5.85 3.24
CA LEU A 89 18.96 -5.14 3.34
C LEU A 89 18.93 -4.11 4.50
N LEU A 90 17.86 -3.32 4.58
CA LEU A 90 17.64 -2.33 5.65
C LEU A 90 17.40 -2.97 7.02
N ALA A 91 16.86 -4.18 7.11
CA ALA A 91 16.61 -4.85 8.37
C ALA A 91 17.85 -5.59 8.91
N ARG A 92 18.57 -6.32 8.07
CA ARG A 92 19.59 -7.30 8.45
C ARG A 92 21.02 -6.86 8.20
N ALA A 93 21.29 -6.10 7.12
CA ALA A 93 22.66 -5.73 6.79
C ALA A 93 23.19 -4.60 7.67
N ARG A 94 24.48 -4.69 8.00
CA ARG A 94 25.25 -3.65 8.72
C ARG A 94 26.26 -3.05 7.77
N PHE A 95 26.03 -1.81 7.32
CA PHE A 95 26.93 -1.10 6.43
C PHE A 95 26.87 0.42 6.72
N PRO A 96 27.95 1.16 6.42
CA PRO A 96 27.95 2.61 6.52
C PRO A 96 26.92 3.19 5.53
N GLY A 97 26.21 4.26 5.92
CA GLY A 97 25.19 4.88 5.04
C GLY A 97 23.79 4.26 5.14
N ARG A 98 23.56 3.20 5.93
CA ARG A 98 22.22 2.59 6.10
C ARG A 98 21.15 3.60 6.52
N ARG A 99 21.48 4.60 7.36
CA ARG A 99 20.55 5.66 7.77
C ARG A 99 20.14 6.53 6.59
N LEU A 100 21.11 6.89 5.73
CA LEU A 100 20.87 7.66 4.52
C LEU A 100 20.01 6.87 3.53
N LEU A 101 20.34 5.59 3.29
CA LEU A 101 19.53 4.74 2.41
C LEU A 101 18.08 4.64 2.89
N ARG A 102 17.86 4.50 4.21
CA ARG A 102 16.49 4.50 4.76
C ARG A 102 15.80 5.84 4.51
N ALA A 103 16.47 6.96 4.74
CA ALA A 103 15.92 8.29 4.47
C ALA A 103 15.54 8.43 2.97
N LEU A 104 16.39 7.98 2.05
CA LEU A 104 16.12 8.00 0.61
C LEU A 104 14.92 7.14 0.24
N VAL A 105 14.81 5.93 0.82
CA VAL A 105 13.65 5.04 0.58
C VAL A 105 12.35 5.63 1.10
N THR A 106 12.38 6.37 2.20
CA THR A 106 11.19 6.99 2.78
C THR A 106 10.89 8.38 2.21
N LEU A 107 11.82 8.96 1.45
CA LEU A 107 11.66 10.29 0.87
C LEU A 107 10.36 10.46 0.04
N PRO A 108 9.94 9.49 -0.81
CA PRO A 108 8.71 9.62 -1.59
C PRO A 108 7.44 9.76 -0.74
N LEU A 109 7.45 9.36 0.55
CA LEU A 109 6.30 9.56 1.45
C LEU A 109 6.09 11.03 1.85
N VAL A 110 7.18 11.79 1.89
CA VAL A 110 7.17 13.20 2.33
C VAL A 110 7.08 14.14 1.13
N LEU A 111 7.60 13.71 -0.03
CA LEU A 111 7.56 14.49 -1.26
C LEU A 111 6.11 14.66 -1.75
N PRO A 112 5.70 15.87 -2.10
CA PRO A 112 4.44 16.06 -2.82
C PRO A 112 4.42 15.19 -4.08
N PRO A 113 3.34 14.44 -4.36
CA PRO A 113 3.32 13.49 -5.48
C PRO A 113 3.64 14.12 -6.85
N VAL A 114 3.19 15.36 -7.08
CA VAL A 114 3.52 16.13 -8.30
C VAL A 114 5.03 16.34 -8.44
N VAL A 115 5.71 16.69 -7.34
CA VAL A 115 7.18 16.87 -7.33
C VAL A 115 7.88 15.53 -7.63
N GLY A 116 7.35 14.43 -7.10
CA GLY A 116 7.80 13.08 -7.44
C GLY A 116 7.69 12.79 -8.94
N GLY A 117 6.57 13.18 -9.57
CA GLY A 117 6.38 13.07 -11.01
C GLY A 117 7.37 13.89 -11.84
N VAL A 118 7.67 15.12 -11.41
CA VAL A 118 8.72 15.95 -12.03
C VAL A 118 10.09 15.28 -11.89
N ALA A 119 10.43 14.76 -10.70
CA ALA A 119 11.68 14.04 -10.50
C ALA A 119 11.80 12.81 -11.41
N LEU A 120 10.71 12.06 -11.59
CA LEU A 120 10.66 10.95 -12.55
C LEU A 120 10.86 11.42 -14.00
N LEU A 121 10.28 12.56 -14.40
CA LEU A 121 10.52 13.15 -15.73
C LEU A 121 11.99 13.52 -15.95
N LEU A 122 12.63 14.11 -14.94
CA LEU A 122 14.04 14.48 -15.01
C LEU A 122 14.97 13.25 -15.06
N ALA A 123 14.57 12.16 -14.40
CA ALA A 123 15.34 10.92 -14.36
C ALA A 123 15.08 10.04 -15.59
N LEU A 124 13.81 9.77 -15.91
CA LEU A 124 13.36 8.75 -16.86
C LEU A 124 12.66 9.34 -18.09
N GLY A 125 12.52 10.66 -18.17
CA GLY A 125 12.02 11.36 -19.35
C GLY A 125 12.94 11.14 -20.55
N ARG A 126 12.45 11.37 -21.77
CA ARG A 126 13.21 11.15 -23.01
C ARG A 126 14.58 11.84 -23.00
N ASN A 127 14.66 13.06 -22.42
CA ASN A 127 15.90 13.81 -22.24
C ASN A 127 16.47 13.68 -20.81
N GLY A 128 15.93 12.77 -20.00
CA GLY A 128 16.35 12.55 -18.61
C GLY A 128 17.66 11.79 -18.50
N ILE A 129 18.22 11.76 -17.27
CA ILE A 129 19.53 11.17 -17.00
C ILE A 129 19.62 9.71 -17.47
N VAL A 130 18.62 8.89 -17.17
CA VAL A 130 18.53 7.47 -17.57
C VAL A 130 17.67 7.31 -18.81
N GLY A 131 16.60 8.13 -18.95
CA GLY A 131 15.63 8.00 -20.02
C GLY A 131 16.24 8.16 -21.42
N ARG A 132 17.15 9.10 -21.61
CA ARG A 132 17.85 9.28 -22.91
C ARG A 132 18.66 8.03 -23.32
N TRP A 133 19.24 7.33 -22.34
CA TRP A 133 19.97 6.09 -22.60
C TRP A 133 19.03 4.95 -22.95
N LEU A 134 17.88 4.84 -22.26
CA LEU A 134 16.82 3.87 -22.60
C LEU A 134 16.28 4.10 -24.01
N ASP A 135 16.05 5.37 -24.38
CA ASP A 135 15.58 5.73 -25.73
C ASP A 135 16.64 5.42 -26.80
N SER A 136 17.90 5.78 -26.58
CA SER A 136 18.97 5.57 -27.57
C SER A 136 19.40 4.11 -27.73
N ALA A 137 19.43 3.33 -26.64
CA ALA A 137 19.90 1.93 -26.67
C ALA A 137 18.78 0.93 -26.99
N PHE A 138 17.55 1.20 -26.57
CA PHE A 138 16.43 0.25 -26.66
C PHE A 138 15.18 0.81 -27.33
N GLY A 139 15.17 2.09 -27.73
CA GLY A 139 13.99 2.76 -28.29
C GLY A 139 12.81 2.87 -27.30
N VAL A 140 13.08 2.77 -25.98
CA VAL A 140 12.06 2.75 -24.93
C VAL A 140 11.90 4.13 -24.30
N THR A 141 10.69 4.68 -24.40
CA THR A 141 10.30 5.91 -23.69
C THR A 141 9.21 5.57 -22.67
N LEU A 142 9.42 5.93 -21.39
CA LEU A 142 8.47 5.66 -20.32
C LEU A 142 7.37 6.73 -20.16
N PRO A 143 7.65 8.04 -20.28
CA PRO A 143 6.62 9.07 -20.16
C PRO A 143 5.46 8.84 -21.12
N PHE A 144 4.27 9.21 -20.69
CA PHE A 144 3.02 9.14 -21.45
C PHE A 144 2.64 7.72 -21.93
N THR A 145 3.09 6.69 -21.19
CA THR A 145 2.78 5.28 -21.45
C THR A 145 2.16 4.62 -20.21
N THR A 146 1.49 3.48 -20.41
CA THR A 146 0.99 2.64 -19.31
C THR A 146 2.15 2.16 -18.40
N ALA A 147 3.32 1.86 -18.98
CA ALA A 147 4.52 1.53 -18.21
C ALA A 147 4.96 2.71 -17.34
N GLY A 148 4.84 3.94 -17.84
CA GLY A 148 5.09 5.16 -17.07
C GLY A 148 4.13 5.30 -15.88
N VAL A 149 2.85 4.94 -16.05
CA VAL A 149 1.89 4.88 -14.91
C VAL A 149 2.39 3.90 -13.85
N VAL A 150 2.76 2.67 -14.25
CA VAL A 150 3.28 1.65 -13.33
C VAL A 150 4.52 2.15 -12.58
N VAL A 151 5.44 2.83 -13.27
CA VAL A 151 6.65 3.40 -12.63
C VAL A 151 6.30 4.50 -11.64
N ALA A 152 5.39 5.40 -11.97
CA ALA A 152 4.95 6.47 -11.08
C ALA A 152 4.26 5.91 -9.83
N GLU A 153 3.33 4.97 -10.01
CA GLU A 153 2.64 4.28 -8.92
C GLU A 153 3.62 3.49 -8.04
N ALA A 154 4.56 2.74 -8.64
CA ALA A 154 5.55 1.96 -7.90
C ALA A 154 6.49 2.87 -7.08
N PHE A 155 6.93 3.99 -7.63
CA PHE A 155 7.78 4.97 -6.93
C PHE A 155 7.12 5.48 -5.64
N VAL A 156 5.83 5.78 -5.69
CA VAL A 156 5.09 6.31 -4.53
C VAL A 156 4.63 5.20 -3.57
N ALA A 157 4.35 4.01 -4.07
CA ALA A 157 3.82 2.89 -3.28
C ALA A 157 4.91 2.04 -2.60
N MET A 158 6.09 1.90 -3.20
CA MET A 158 7.18 1.05 -2.70
C MET A 158 7.60 1.36 -1.26
N PRO A 159 7.72 2.60 -0.79
CA PRO A 159 8.08 2.88 0.60
C PRO A 159 7.14 2.26 1.62
N PHE A 160 5.82 2.18 1.34
CA PHE A 160 4.84 1.56 2.22
C PHE A 160 5.13 0.07 2.42
N LEU A 161 5.44 -0.63 1.32
CA LEU A 161 5.86 -2.03 1.37
C LEU A 161 7.16 -2.18 2.17
N VAL A 162 8.18 -1.39 1.84
CA VAL A 162 9.51 -1.49 2.48
C VAL A 162 9.42 -1.29 3.98
N ILE A 163 8.68 -0.28 4.45
CA ILE A 163 8.51 -0.01 5.89
C ILE A 163 7.79 -1.16 6.58
N SER A 164 6.70 -1.69 5.99
CA SER A 164 5.94 -2.80 6.54
C SER A 164 6.80 -4.06 6.67
N VAL A 165 7.51 -4.42 5.61
CA VAL A 165 8.38 -5.61 5.57
C VAL A 165 9.61 -5.44 6.47
N GLU A 166 10.25 -4.26 6.48
CA GLU A 166 11.36 -3.96 7.38
C GLU A 166 10.94 -4.07 8.85
N GLY A 167 9.74 -3.56 9.20
CA GLY A 167 9.20 -3.68 10.55
C GLY A 167 9.02 -5.13 10.99
N THR A 168 8.42 -5.94 10.12
CA THR A 168 8.21 -7.38 10.38
C THR A 168 9.53 -8.14 10.48
N LEU A 169 10.49 -7.87 9.57
CA LEU A 169 11.82 -8.47 9.62
C LEU A 169 12.57 -8.14 10.91
N ARG A 170 12.41 -6.93 11.45
CA ARG A 170 13.04 -6.54 12.72
C ARG A 170 12.40 -7.20 13.93
N ALA A 171 11.10 -7.46 13.86
CA ALA A 171 10.38 -8.18 14.91
C ALA A 171 10.69 -9.69 14.90
N ALA A 172 11.08 -10.24 13.76
CA ALA A 172 11.41 -11.65 13.60
C ALA A 172 12.76 -11.97 14.24
N ASP A 173 12.81 -13.07 15.04
CA ASP A 173 14.02 -13.52 15.72
C ASP A 173 15.09 -13.99 14.71
N PRO A 174 16.28 -13.38 14.67
CA PRO A 174 17.35 -13.76 13.75
C PRO A 174 17.93 -15.15 14.02
N ARG A 175 17.70 -15.74 15.20
CA ARG A 175 18.21 -17.07 15.57
C ARG A 175 17.75 -18.17 14.62
N TYR A 176 16.58 -18.04 14.02
CA TYR A 176 16.10 -19.01 13.02
C TYR A 176 16.95 -18.99 11.74
N GLU A 177 17.39 -17.83 11.30
CA GLU A 177 18.30 -17.67 10.15
C GLU A 177 19.69 -18.22 10.50
N GLU A 178 20.19 -17.96 11.71
CA GLU A 178 21.47 -18.44 12.21
C GLU A 178 21.48 -19.97 12.34
N ALA A 179 20.41 -20.58 12.89
CA ALA A 179 20.28 -22.01 12.97
C ALA A 179 20.28 -22.68 11.59
N ALA A 180 19.56 -22.12 10.61
CA ALA A 180 19.56 -22.63 9.25
C ALA A 180 20.95 -22.58 8.61
N THR A 181 21.71 -21.51 8.82
CA THR A 181 23.07 -21.37 8.27
C THR A 181 24.06 -22.31 8.98
N THR A 182 23.90 -22.56 10.27
CA THR A 182 24.70 -23.56 11.02
C THR A 182 24.47 -24.97 10.52
N LEU A 183 23.24 -25.28 10.05
CA LEU A 183 22.89 -26.55 9.41
C LEU A 183 23.33 -26.65 7.92
N GLY A 184 24.13 -25.70 7.43
CA GLY A 184 24.69 -25.69 6.09
C GLY A 184 23.84 -25.02 5.02
N ALA A 185 22.73 -24.34 5.37
CA ALA A 185 21.94 -23.59 4.40
C ALA A 185 22.72 -22.35 3.93
N SER A 186 22.73 -22.09 2.62
CA SER A 186 23.21 -20.81 2.09
C SER A 186 22.33 -19.65 2.58
N ARG A 187 22.87 -18.44 2.62
CA ARG A 187 22.11 -17.23 3.03
C ARG A 187 20.83 -17.04 2.21
N PHE A 188 20.86 -17.35 0.91
CA PHE A 188 19.68 -17.28 0.05
C PHE A 188 18.66 -18.38 0.40
N THR A 189 19.13 -19.59 0.71
CA THR A 189 18.28 -20.71 1.15
C THR A 189 17.60 -20.40 2.48
N ALA A 190 18.35 -19.87 3.46
CA ALA A 190 17.81 -19.42 4.75
C ALA A 190 16.76 -18.31 4.55
N PHE A 191 17.06 -17.30 3.72
CA PHE A 191 16.10 -16.27 3.37
C PHE A 191 14.80 -16.85 2.77
N ARG A 192 14.92 -17.69 1.73
CA ARG A 192 13.75 -18.19 0.99
C ARG A 192 12.92 -19.18 1.81
N ARG A 193 13.57 -20.08 2.59
CA ARG A 193 12.89 -21.19 3.28
C ARG A 193 12.53 -20.91 4.74
N VAL A 194 13.18 -19.93 5.36
CA VAL A 194 12.97 -19.59 6.78
C VAL A 194 12.42 -18.16 6.90
N THR A 195 13.19 -17.15 6.48
CA THR A 195 12.82 -15.75 6.68
C THR A 195 11.56 -15.36 5.94
N LEU A 196 11.48 -15.64 4.65
CA LEU A 196 10.36 -15.21 3.81
C LEU A 196 9.01 -15.82 4.24
N PRO A 197 8.88 -17.12 4.56
CA PRO A 197 7.66 -17.67 5.11
C PRO A 197 7.28 -17.07 6.47
N MET A 198 8.26 -16.81 7.33
CA MET A 198 8.03 -16.24 8.67
C MET A 198 7.50 -14.80 8.59
N VAL A 199 7.95 -14.00 7.61
CA VAL A 199 7.52 -12.61 7.43
C VAL A 199 6.41 -12.46 6.37
N ALA A 200 5.93 -13.55 5.78
CA ALA A 200 4.92 -13.54 4.73
C ALA A 200 3.65 -12.73 5.11
N PRO A 201 3.13 -12.79 6.35
CA PRO A 201 2.00 -11.95 6.74
C PRO A 201 2.30 -10.45 6.63
N GLY A 202 3.51 -10.03 7.04
CA GLY A 202 3.95 -8.65 6.93
C GLY A 202 4.19 -8.21 5.48
N VAL A 203 4.70 -9.12 4.64
CA VAL A 203 4.85 -8.88 3.20
C VAL A 203 3.46 -8.69 2.56
N ALA A 204 2.51 -9.55 2.89
CA ALA A 204 1.14 -9.45 2.40
C ALA A 204 0.49 -8.12 2.84
N ALA A 205 0.64 -7.75 4.12
CA ALA A 205 0.16 -6.47 4.64
C ALA A 205 0.75 -5.28 3.89
N GLY A 206 2.08 -5.29 3.70
CA GLY A 206 2.78 -4.26 2.95
C GLY A 206 2.38 -4.19 1.49
N ALA A 207 2.15 -5.33 0.85
CA ALA A 207 1.67 -5.40 -0.53
C ALA A 207 0.29 -4.77 -0.72
N VAL A 208 -0.61 -4.99 0.25
CA VAL A 208 -1.94 -4.37 0.26
C VAL A 208 -1.86 -2.87 0.41
N LEU A 209 -1.05 -2.40 1.36
CA LEU A 209 -0.86 -0.96 1.56
C LEU A 209 -0.25 -0.32 0.31
N ALA A 210 0.73 -0.96 -0.32
CA ALA A 210 1.32 -0.50 -1.56
C ALA A 210 0.29 -0.50 -2.70
N TRP A 211 -0.52 -1.53 -2.83
CA TRP A 211 -1.57 -1.62 -3.83
C TRP A 211 -2.64 -0.54 -3.67
N ALA A 212 -3.13 -0.35 -2.44
CA ALA A 212 -4.11 0.71 -2.15
C ALA A 212 -3.52 2.11 -2.44
N ARG A 213 -2.25 2.31 -2.11
CA ARG A 213 -1.55 3.57 -2.39
C ARG A 213 -1.34 3.79 -3.89
N ALA A 214 -1.00 2.74 -4.65
CA ALA A 214 -0.87 2.79 -6.09
C ALA A 214 -2.21 3.09 -6.77
N LEU A 215 -3.28 2.40 -6.37
CA LEU A 215 -4.63 2.58 -6.92
C LEU A 215 -5.15 4.02 -6.77
N GLY A 216 -4.81 4.68 -5.66
CA GLY A 216 -5.20 6.07 -5.39
C GLY A 216 -4.19 7.11 -5.90
N GLU A 217 -3.17 6.72 -6.66
CA GLU A 217 -2.16 7.67 -7.12
C GLU A 217 -2.70 8.56 -8.24
N PHE A 218 -2.45 9.86 -8.10
CA PHE A 218 -2.89 10.91 -9.02
C PHE A 218 -1.73 11.81 -9.44
N GLY A 219 -1.04 12.42 -8.49
CA GLY A 219 -0.12 13.53 -8.72
C GLY A 219 1.12 13.16 -9.52
N ALA A 220 1.79 12.06 -9.17
CA ALA A 220 2.95 11.58 -9.89
C ALA A 220 2.55 11.04 -11.27
N THR A 221 1.38 10.39 -11.36
CA THR A 221 0.86 9.84 -12.61
C THR A 221 0.52 10.93 -13.62
N ILE A 222 -0.25 11.96 -13.23
CA ILE A 222 -0.60 13.05 -14.18
C ILE A 222 0.63 13.78 -14.68
N THR A 223 1.63 13.98 -13.81
CA THR A 223 2.85 14.71 -14.15
C THR A 223 3.79 13.90 -15.05
N PHE A 224 3.97 12.60 -14.76
CA PHE A 224 4.92 11.74 -15.47
C PHE A 224 4.31 11.04 -16.69
N ALA A 225 3.09 10.51 -16.53
CA ALA A 225 2.43 9.70 -17.55
C ALA A 225 1.32 10.44 -18.31
N GLY A 226 0.88 11.60 -17.82
CA GLY A 226 -0.19 12.37 -18.45
C GLY A 226 -1.57 11.78 -18.19
N ASN A 227 -2.55 12.09 -19.06
CA ASN A 227 -3.96 11.76 -18.86
C ASN A 227 -4.64 11.42 -20.18
N PHE A 228 -4.25 10.31 -20.81
CA PHE A 228 -4.80 9.86 -22.10
C PHE A 228 -5.81 8.73 -21.88
N PRO A 229 -7.08 8.88 -22.33
CA PRO A 229 -8.09 7.83 -22.22
C PRO A 229 -7.60 6.48 -22.77
N GLY A 230 -7.86 5.41 -22.05
CA GLY A 230 -7.48 4.04 -22.42
C GLY A 230 -5.98 3.72 -22.33
N ARG A 231 -5.11 4.71 -22.08
CA ARG A 231 -3.64 4.52 -22.04
C ARG A 231 -3.00 4.89 -20.71
N THR A 232 -3.32 6.07 -20.16
CA THR A 232 -2.72 6.57 -18.92
C THR A 232 -3.76 7.16 -17.96
N GLN A 233 -5.00 7.31 -18.40
CA GLN A 233 -6.10 7.84 -17.58
C GLN A 233 -6.59 6.80 -16.59
N THR A 234 -6.04 6.82 -15.38
CA THR A 234 -6.50 6.01 -14.26
C THR A 234 -7.81 6.53 -13.66
N MET A 235 -8.45 5.76 -12.77
CA MET A 235 -9.68 6.17 -12.09
C MET A 235 -9.56 7.51 -11.35
N PRO A 236 -8.52 7.78 -10.54
CA PRO A 236 -8.35 9.09 -9.91
C PRO A 236 -8.27 10.25 -10.92
N LEU A 237 -7.61 10.03 -12.06
CA LEU A 237 -7.53 11.02 -13.14
C LEU A 237 -8.89 11.24 -13.80
N SER A 238 -9.67 10.18 -14.02
CA SER A 238 -11.05 10.26 -14.55
C SER A 238 -11.98 11.00 -13.59
N VAL A 239 -11.90 10.73 -12.27
CA VAL A 239 -12.65 11.45 -11.24
C VAL A 239 -12.34 12.94 -11.26
N TYR A 240 -11.06 13.30 -11.36
CA TYR A 240 -10.63 14.69 -11.39
C TYR A 240 -11.17 15.44 -12.60
N LEU A 241 -11.13 14.84 -13.80
CA LEU A 241 -11.70 15.46 -15.01
C LEU A 241 -13.22 15.55 -14.95
N ALA A 242 -13.88 14.50 -14.49
CA ALA A 242 -15.33 14.50 -14.33
C ALA A 242 -15.78 15.60 -13.36
N LEU A 243 -15.04 15.84 -12.28
CA LEU A 243 -15.36 16.90 -11.31
C LEU A 243 -15.42 18.30 -11.94
N GLN A 244 -14.65 18.53 -13.01
CA GLN A 244 -14.62 19.83 -13.69
C GLN A 244 -15.81 20.01 -14.67
N ASN A 245 -16.34 18.91 -15.23
CA ASN A 245 -17.33 18.96 -16.31
C ASN A 245 -18.69 18.38 -15.91
N ASP A 246 -18.71 17.31 -15.13
CA ASP A 246 -19.91 16.58 -14.66
C ASP A 246 -19.71 16.10 -13.24
N PRO A 247 -20.07 16.90 -12.22
CA PRO A 247 -19.95 16.50 -10.82
C PRO A 247 -20.71 15.22 -10.46
N ALA A 248 -21.80 14.90 -11.16
CA ALA A 248 -22.55 13.67 -10.91
C ALA A 248 -21.76 12.43 -11.37
N ALA A 249 -21.11 12.51 -12.53
CA ALA A 249 -20.19 11.47 -12.98
C ALA A 249 -18.98 11.32 -12.04
N ALA A 250 -18.43 12.43 -11.53
CA ALA A 250 -17.35 12.36 -10.57
C ALA A 250 -17.73 11.61 -9.28
N ILE A 251 -18.95 11.84 -8.76
CA ILE A 251 -19.45 11.11 -7.60
C ILE A 251 -19.62 9.63 -7.91
N ALA A 252 -20.17 9.27 -9.08
CA ALA A 252 -20.33 7.88 -9.48
C ALA A 252 -18.99 7.14 -9.59
N LEU A 253 -17.99 7.75 -10.25
CA LEU A 253 -16.63 7.21 -10.35
C LEU A 253 -15.97 7.04 -8.98
N SER A 254 -16.17 8.01 -8.09
CA SER A 254 -15.66 7.95 -6.71
C SER A 254 -16.29 6.79 -5.93
N LEU A 255 -17.58 6.51 -6.12
CA LEU A 255 -18.25 5.37 -5.50
C LEU A 255 -17.70 4.02 -6.01
N VAL A 256 -17.39 3.91 -7.29
CA VAL A 256 -16.72 2.71 -7.84
C VAL A 256 -15.38 2.50 -7.16
N LEU A 257 -14.55 3.55 -7.08
CA LEU A 257 -13.24 3.46 -6.45
C LEU A 257 -13.36 3.13 -4.95
N LEU A 258 -14.33 3.71 -4.26
CA LEU A 258 -14.65 3.40 -2.87
C LEU A 258 -15.06 1.93 -2.69
N ALA A 259 -15.95 1.42 -3.55
CA ALA A 259 -16.41 0.04 -3.52
C ALA A 259 -15.25 -0.94 -3.75
N VAL A 260 -14.37 -0.67 -4.73
CA VAL A 260 -13.16 -1.47 -4.97
C VAL A 260 -12.23 -1.44 -3.75
N SER A 261 -12.02 -0.27 -3.15
CA SER A 261 -11.18 -0.14 -1.96
C SER A 261 -11.74 -0.93 -0.77
N ILE A 262 -13.05 -0.85 -0.54
CA ILE A 262 -13.72 -1.63 0.53
C ILE A 262 -13.64 -3.13 0.24
N ALA A 263 -13.87 -3.57 -1.01
CA ALA A 263 -13.80 -4.98 -1.39
C ALA A 263 -12.42 -5.58 -1.14
N VAL A 264 -11.36 -4.82 -1.47
CA VAL A 264 -9.98 -5.23 -1.20
C VAL A 264 -9.70 -5.31 0.30
N LEU A 265 -10.08 -4.28 1.06
CA LEU A 265 -9.90 -4.28 2.52
C LEU A 265 -10.68 -5.43 3.18
N ALA A 266 -11.90 -5.71 2.75
CA ALA A 266 -12.72 -6.80 3.27
C ALA A 266 -12.10 -8.18 2.96
N GLY A 267 -11.71 -8.41 1.70
CA GLY A 267 -11.11 -9.69 1.27
C GLY A 267 -9.76 -10.01 1.96
N LEU A 268 -9.10 -8.97 2.47
CA LEU A 268 -7.83 -9.13 3.19
C LEU A 268 -8.04 -9.34 4.71
N ARG A 269 -9.10 -8.77 5.28
CA ARG A 269 -9.43 -8.94 6.69
C ARG A 269 -9.60 -10.41 7.07
N ASP A 270 -10.28 -11.18 6.22
CA ASP A 270 -10.57 -12.60 6.48
C ASP A 270 -9.29 -13.44 6.50
N ARG A 271 -8.31 -13.09 5.65
CA ARG A 271 -7.00 -13.76 5.63
C ARG A 271 -6.11 -13.39 6.82
N TRP A 272 -6.26 -12.19 7.39
CA TRP A 272 -5.49 -11.74 8.55
C TRP A 272 -6.01 -12.35 9.85
N MET A 273 -7.33 -12.49 10.01
CA MET A 273 -7.94 -13.14 11.18
C MET A 273 -7.76 -14.67 11.16
N ALA A 274 -7.56 -15.28 10.00
CA ALA A 274 -7.26 -16.71 9.90
C ALA A 274 -5.78 -17.07 10.19
N ALA A 275 -4.90 -16.07 10.25
CA ALA A 275 -3.45 -16.24 10.49
C ALA A 275 -3.01 -15.84 11.91
N SER A 276 -3.93 -15.29 12.73
CA SER A 276 -3.75 -14.97 14.16
C SER A 276 -4.39 -16.02 15.05
#